data_b9fd8fd84044c1c47e1284db5fb6a814
#
_entry.id   b9fd8fd84044c1c47e1284db5fb6a814
#
_cell.length_a   1.000
_cell.length_b   1.000
_cell.length_c   1.000
_cell.angle_alpha   90.00
_cell.angle_beta   90.00
_cell.angle_gamma   90.00
#
_symmetry.space_group_name_H-M   'P 1'
#
loop_
_entity.id
_entity.type
_entity.pdbx_description
1 polymer ?
#
loop_
_entity_poly.entity_id
_entity_poly.type
_entity_poly.pdbx_seq_one_letter_code
_entity_poly.pdbx_strand_id
1 'polypeptide(L)'
;MMKMQQFDSNFYSYFNIYLEIKTTITEKKSNGKSILNDFLSQISNNLQISQLSGKSEYEAYETASQEYCKTVMSNNFVLSHYFRTFYRLATLALSAPIGDEVGKMKYVKIIRSQLTEEELLVLYYNSHSRYAGQSRQLLYEYNILKHLSPLH
;
A
#
# COMPACT_ATOMS: atom_id res chain seq x y z
N MET A 1 4.88 -3.77 -30.02
CA MET A 1 3.87 -4.23 -29.05
C MET A 1 4.41 -5.44 -28.29
N MET A 2 4.30 -5.42 -26.98
CA MET A 2 4.71 -6.53 -26.14
C MET A 2 3.75 -7.71 -26.30
N LYS A 3 4.30 -8.89 -26.55
CA LYS A 3 3.48 -10.10 -26.62
C LYS A 3 3.01 -10.49 -25.21
N MET A 4 1.88 -11.18 -25.14
CA MET A 4 1.27 -11.57 -23.86
C MET A 4 2.21 -12.42 -23.00
N GLN A 5 2.92 -13.38 -23.60
CA GLN A 5 3.89 -14.20 -22.87
C GLN A 5 5.02 -13.37 -22.27
N GLN A 6 5.50 -12.38 -23.00
CA GLN A 6 6.54 -11.49 -22.50
C GLN A 6 6.01 -10.62 -21.36
N PHE A 7 4.77 -10.16 -21.48
CA PHE A 7 4.13 -9.40 -20.41
C PHE A 7 3.99 -10.23 -19.13
N ASP A 8 3.49 -11.47 -19.25
CA ASP A 8 3.37 -12.36 -18.10
C ASP A 8 4.71 -12.57 -17.42
N SER A 9 5.76 -12.84 -18.21
CA SER A 9 7.10 -13.02 -17.67
C SER A 9 7.59 -11.79 -16.91
N ASN A 10 7.40 -10.60 -17.48
CA ASN A 10 7.81 -9.36 -16.86
C ASN A 10 6.98 -9.06 -15.61
N PHE A 11 5.67 -9.31 -15.66
CA PHE A 11 4.80 -9.11 -14.51
C PHE A 11 5.24 -10.00 -13.34
N TYR A 12 5.42 -11.29 -13.58
CA TYR A 12 5.77 -12.22 -12.51
C TYR A 12 7.18 -11.99 -11.99
N SER A 13 8.11 -11.54 -12.83
CA SER A 13 9.44 -11.15 -12.38
C SER A 13 9.34 -9.97 -11.41
N TYR A 14 8.56 -8.97 -11.74
CA TYR A 14 8.38 -7.80 -10.89
C TYR A 14 7.57 -8.14 -9.63
N PHE A 15 6.57 -9.00 -9.77
CA PHE A 15 5.78 -9.50 -8.66
C PHE A 15 6.65 -10.22 -7.64
N ASN A 16 7.62 -11.00 -8.10
CA ASN A 16 8.58 -11.67 -7.20
C ASN A 16 9.44 -10.68 -6.44
N ILE A 17 9.84 -9.57 -7.08
CA ILE A 17 10.57 -8.50 -6.38
C ILE A 17 9.69 -7.91 -5.28
N TYR A 18 8.42 -7.66 -5.58
CA TYR A 18 7.47 -7.19 -4.59
C TYR A 18 7.36 -8.16 -3.41
N LEU A 19 7.24 -9.46 -3.68
CA LEU A 19 7.13 -10.47 -2.62
C LEU A 19 8.37 -10.49 -1.72
N GLU A 20 9.56 -10.30 -2.27
CA GLU A 20 10.79 -10.23 -1.48
C GLU A 20 10.77 -9.02 -0.55
N ILE A 21 10.40 -7.86 -1.07
CA ILE A 21 10.31 -6.64 -0.25
C ILE A 21 9.22 -6.78 0.81
N LYS A 22 8.08 -7.34 0.45
CA LYS A 22 6.99 -7.63 1.37
C LYS A 22 7.48 -8.53 2.52
N THR A 23 8.21 -9.59 2.21
CA THR A 23 8.75 -10.48 3.23
C THR A 23 9.62 -9.72 4.22
N THR A 24 10.46 -8.81 3.73
CA THR A 24 11.34 -8.02 4.58
C THR A 24 10.55 -7.19 5.60
N ILE A 25 9.43 -6.58 5.20
CA ILE A 25 8.67 -5.70 6.09
C ILE A 25 7.66 -6.45 6.95
N THR A 26 7.25 -7.65 6.56
CA THR A 26 6.26 -8.44 7.30
C THR A 26 6.87 -9.53 8.15
N GLU A 27 8.14 -9.87 7.95
CA GLU A 27 8.83 -10.88 8.73
C GLU A 27 9.00 -10.43 10.17
N LYS A 28 8.65 -11.30 11.11
CA LYS A 28 8.74 -10.99 12.53
C LYS A 28 10.18 -11.13 13.01
N LYS A 29 10.63 -10.12 13.76
CA LYS A 29 11.94 -10.10 14.41
C LYS A 29 11.88 -10.91 15.72
N SER A 30 13.00 -10.97 16.43
CA SER A 30 13.10 -11.68 17.70
C SER A 30 12.10 -11.21 18.76
N ASN A 31 11.68 -9.94 18.68
CA ASN A 31 10.67 -9.38 19.59
C ASN A 31 9.23 -9.69 19.17
N GLY A 32 9.04 -10.49 18.14
CA GLY A 32 7.71 -10.87 17.63
C GLY A 32 7.02 -9.83 16.76
N LYS A 33 7.69 -8.73 16.45
CA LYS A 33 7.11 -7.64 15.65
C LYS A 33 7.86 -7.49 14.32
N SER A 34 7.12 -7.11 13.27
CA SER A 34 7.68 -6.80 11.97
C SER A 34 7.91 -5.29 11.85
N ILE A 35 8.64 -4.88 10.82
CA ILE A 35 8.80 -3.47 10.47
C ILE A 35 7.43 -2.82 10.26
N LEU A 36 6.54 -3.53 9.58
CA LEU A 36 5.19 -3.02 9.29
C LEU A 36 4.36 -2.84 10.57
N ASN A 37 4.42 -3.80 11.50
CA ASN A 37 3.73 -3.69 12.78
C ASN A 37 4.24 -2.47 13.58
N ASP A 38 5.55 -2.28 13.63
CA ASP A 38 6.15 -1.15 14.34
C ASP A 38 5.69 0.19 13.74
N PHE A 39 5.66 0.27 12.42
CA PHE A 39 5.22 1.48 11.72
C PHE A 39 3.75 1.79 12.03
N LEU A 40 2.88 0.79 11.96
CA LEU A 40 1.45 0.96 12.26
C LEU A 40 1.23 1.33 13.72
N SER A 41 2.01 0.77 14.63
CA SER A 41 1.95 1.13 16.06
C SER A 41 2.34 2.58 16.29
N GLN A 42 3.37 3.07 15.61
CA GLN A 42 3.78 4.47 15.71
C GLN A 42 2.69 5.42 15.21
N ILE A 43 2.04 5.09 14.10
CA ILE A 43 0.92 5.91 13.60
C ILE A 43 -0.20 5.93 14.63
N SER A 44 -0.57 4.79 15.18
CA SER A 44 -1.64 4.69 16.18
C SER A 44 -1.32 5.51 17.43
N ASN A 45 -0.08 5.41 17.93
CA ASN A 45 0.34 6.18 19.11
C ASN A 45 0.31 7.68 18.84
N ASN A 46 0.79 8.10 17.67
CA ASN A 46 0.81 9.51 17.30
C ASN A 46 -0.61 10.07 17.18
N LEU A 47 -1.56 9.28 16.66
CA LEU A 47 -2.96 9.68 16.58
C LEU A 47 -3.58 9.83 17.96
N GLN A 48 -3.26 8.93 18.91
CA GLN A 48 -3.73 9.05 20.28
C GLN A 48 -3.19 10.30 20.97
N ILE A 49 -1.91 10.58 20.79
CA ILE A 49 -1.27 11.77 21.36
C ILE A 49 -1.90 13.05 20.79
N SER A 50 -2.26 13.03 19.52
CA SER A 50 -2.87 14.18 18.84
C SER A 50 -4.30 14.48 19.29
N GLN A 51 -4.92 13.62 20.09
CA GLN A 51 -6.24 13.80 20.69
C GLN A 51 -7.30 14.16 19.64
N LEU A 52 -7.71 13.18 18.86
CA LEU A 52 -8.70 13.39 17.79
C LEU A 52 -10.12 13.65 18.31
N SER A 53 -10.37 13.37 19.59
CA SER A 53 -11.71 13.59 20.17
C SER A 53 -12.06 15.08 20.15
N GLY A 54 -13.29 15.37 19.75
CA GLY A 54 -13.77 16.75 19.63
C GLY A 54 -13.40 17.44 18.32
N LYS A 55 -12.67 16.77 17.42
CA LYS A 55 -12.32 17.32 16.12
C LYS A 55 -13.40 16.98 15.10
N SER A 56 -13.60 17.87 14.12
CA SER A 56 -14.44 17.57 12.97
C SER A 56 -13.80 16.44 12.15
N GLU A 57 -14.58 15.82 11.28
CA GLU A 57 -14.08 14.78 10.38
C GLU A 57 -12.91 15.28 9.53
N TYR A 58 -13.00 16.49 9.02
CA TYR A 58 -11.95 17.11 8.22
C TYR A 58 -10.68 17.32 9.06
N GLU A 59 -10.83 17.86 10.26
CA GLU A 59 -9.68 18.09 11.17
C GLU A 59 -9.01 16.78 11.55
N ALA A 60 -9.79 15.74 11.82
CA ALA A 60 -9.27 14.41 12.14
C ALA A 60 -8.48 13.84 10.96
N TYR A 61 -9.01 13.98 9.74
CA TYR A 61 -8.33 13.56 8.52
C TYR A 61 -7.01 14.29 8.34
N GLU A 62 -7.00 15.61 8.50
CA GLU A 62 -5.78 16.41 8.37
C GLU A 62 -4.73 15.99 9.40
N THR A 63 -5.16 15.78 10.64
CA THR A 63 -4.27 15.36 11.72
C THR A 63 -3.67 13.98 11.41
N ALA A 64 -4.49 13.04 10.98
CA ALA A 64 -4.03 11.69 10.63
C ALA A 64 -3.02 11.74 9.48
N SER A 65 -3.29 12.54 8.46
CA SER A 65 -2.41 12.71 7.32
C SER A 65 -1.06 13.29 7.74
N GLN A 66 -1.07 14.31 8.60
CA GLN A 66 0.14 14.95 9.11
C GLN A 66 0.96 13.97 9.96
N GLU A 67 0.31 13.22 10.85
CA GLU A 67 1.01 12.24 11.69
C GLU A 67 1.59 11.11 10.86
N TYR A 68 0.89 10.67 9.82
CA TYR A 68 1.43 9.70 8.88
C TYR A 68 2.70 10.24 8.21
N CYS A 69 2.66 11.47 7.71
CA CYS A 69 3.82 12.08 7.06
C CYS A 69 5.02 12.17 8.00
N LYS A 70 4.81 12.58 9.25
CA LYS A 70 5.87 12.63 10.25
C LYS A 70 6.48 11.25 10.50
N THR A 71 5.64 10.23 10.60
CA THR A 71 6.08 8.86 10.84
C THR A 71 6.90 8.34 9.66
N VAL A 72 6.46 8.62 8.44
CA VAL A 72 7.20 8.23 7.24
C VAL A 72 8.55 8.92 7.19
N MET A 73 8.61 10.21 7.52
CA MET A 73 9.87 10.97 7.52
C MET A 73 10.87 10.47 8.56
N SER A 74 10.37 9.99 9.69
CA SER A 74 11.24 9.47 10.76
C SER A 74 11.65 8.02 10.53
N ASN A 75 10.98 7.30 9.64
CA ASN A 75 11.19 5.87 9.46
C ASN A 75 11.68 5.55 8.08
N ASN A 76 12.19 5.63 7.33
CA ASN A 76 13.12 4.93 6.54
C ASN A 76 12.75 4.48 5.14
N PHE A 77 13.82 4.21 4.47
CA PHE A 77 13.95 3.80 3.08
C PHE A 77 13.22 2.50 2.73
N VAL A 78 13.04 1.60 3.72
CA VAL A 78 12.44 0.27 3.44
C VAL A 78 10.97 0.41 3.06
N LEU A 79 10.22 1.20 3.83
CA LEU A 79 8.80 1.42 3.54
C LEU A 79 8.61 2.25 2.28
N SER A 80 9.46 3.26 2.07
CA SER A 80 9.41 4.03 0.82
C SER A 80 9.65 3.13 -0.38
N HIS A 81 10.59 2.19 -0.27
CA HIS A 81 10.86 1.22 -1.32
C HIS A 81 9.67 0.31 -1.54
N TYR A 82 9.02 -0.13 -0.46
CA TYR A 82 7.81 -0.94 -0.55
C TYR A 82 6.71 -0.23 -1.34
N PHE A 83 6.43 1.03 -0.99
CA PHE A 83 5.38 1.79 -1.68
C PHE A 83 5.70 1.98 -3.15
N ARG A 84 6.92 2.36 -3.49
CA ARG A 84 7.33 2.55 -4.89
C ARG A 84 7.18 1.26 -5.68
N THR A 85 7.63 0.15 -5.11
CA THR A 85 7.56 -1.15 -5.77
C THR A 85 6.10 -1.58 -5.96
N PHE A 86 5.28 -1.41 -4.93
CA PHE A 86 3.87 -1.75 -5.02
C PHE A 86 3.15 -0.96 -6.10
N TYR A 87 3.33 0.36 -6.13
CA TYR A 87 2.64 1.20 -7.11
C TYR A 87 3.15 0.96 -8.53
N ARG A 88 4.43 0.66 -8.70
CA ARG A 88 4.96 0.26 -10.01
C ARG A 88 4.36 -1.06 -10.48
N LEU A 89 4.24 -2.03 -9.57
CA LEU A 89 3.62 -3.31 -9.89
C LEU A 89 2.16 -3.13 -10.31
N ALA A 90 1.41 -2.31 -9.57
CA ALA A 90 0.01 -2.02 -9.88
C ALA A 90 -0.11 -1.33 -11.24
N THR A 91 0.74 -0.36 -11.53
CA THR A 91 0.77 0.33 -12.82
C THR A 91 1.10 -0.65 -13.94
N LEU A 92 2.05 -1.54 -13.71
CA LEU A 92 2.39 -2.57 -14.70
C LEU A 92 1.22 -3.49 -14.98
N ALA A 93 0.51 -3.91 -13.95
CA ALA A 93 -0.68 -4.77 -14.10
C ALA A 93 -1.72 -4.13 -15.02
N LEU A 94 -1.90 -2.82 -14.90
CA LEU A 94 -2.87 -2.08 -15.69
C LEU A 94 -2.41 -1.82 -17.14
N SER A 95 -1.14 -2.02 -17.42
CA SER A 95 -0.59 -1.86 -18.77
C SER A 95 -0.63 -3.15 -19.59
N ALA A 96 -1.29 -4.20 -19.08
CA ALA A 96 -1.38 -5.47 -19.78
C ALA A 96 -1.96 -5.29 -21.20
N PRO A 97 -1.37 -5.93 -22.21
CA PRO A 97 -1.82 -5.77 -23.60
C PRO A 97 -3.08 -6.59 -23.89
N ILE A 98 -4.13 -6.36 -23.09
CA ILE A 98 -5.41 -7.03 -23.18
C ILE A 98 -6.46 -5.97 -23.50
N GLY A 99 -7.33 -6.26 -24.46
CA GLY A 99 -8.26 -5.27 -24.97
C GLY A 99 -9.49 -4.98 -24.11
N ASP A 100 -9.67 -5.68 -22.96
CA ASP A 100 -10.85 -5.47 -22.13
C ASP A 100 -10.49 -5.33 -20.65
N GLU A 101 -11.43 -4.78 -19.88
CA GLU A 101 -11.26 -4.57 -18.45
C GLU A 101 -11.14 -5.87 -17.65
N VAL A 102 -11.82 -6.93 -18.09
CA VAL A 102 -11.78 -8.23 -17.42
C VAL A 102 -10.36 -8.79 -17.43
N GLY A 103 -9.70 -8.70 -18.59
CA GLY A 103 -8.32 -9.17 -18.73
C GLY A 103 -7.34 -8.36 -17.89
N LYS A 104 -7.52 -7.03 -17.86
CA LYS A 104 -6.67 -6.16 -16.99
C LYS A 104 -6.85 -6.50 -15.52
N MET A 105 -8.08 -6.76 -15.09
CA MET A 105 -8.37 -7.10 -13.71
C MET A 105 -7.76 -8.43 -13.28
N LYS A 106 -7.38 -9.29 -14.19
CA LYS A 106 -6.70 -10.56 -13.87
C LYS A 106 -5.45 -10.29 -13.01
N TYR A 107 -4.62 -9.36 -13.44
CA TYR A 107 -3.37 -9.05 -12.74
C TYR A 107 -3.62 -8.28 -11.45
N VAL A 108 -4.58 -7.37 -11.46
CA VAL A 108 -4.99 -6.64 -10.25
C VAL A 108 -5.48 -7.62 -9.18
N LYS A 109 -6.26 -8.63 -9.57
CA LYS A 109 -6.75 -9.65 -8.63
C LYS A 109 -5.61 -10.48 -8.04
N ILE A 110 -4.58 -10.77 -8.82
CA ILE A 110 -3.39 -11.47 -8.31
C ILE A 110 -2.73 -10.64 -7.22
N ILE A 111 -2.54 -9.35 -7.45
CA ILE A 111 -1.97 -8.43 -6.45
C ILE A 111 -2.84 -8.42 -5.20
N ARG A 112 -4.15 -8.19 -5.35
CA ARG A 112 -5.07 -8.09 -4.22
C ARG A 112 -5.06 -9.35 -3.35
N SER A 113 -4.94 -10.51 -3.97
CA SER A 113 -4.98 -11.79 -3.24
C SER A 113 -3.79 -11.96 -2.28
N GLN A 114 -2.72 -11.20 -2.46
CA GLN A 114 -1.52 -11.30 -1.65
C GLN A 114 -1.45 -10.28 -0.51
N LEU A 115 -2.38 -9.32 -0.49
CA LEU A 115 -2.32 -8.23 0.48
C LEU A 115 -2.86 -8.68 1.84
N THR A 116 -2.06 -8.50 2.87
CA THR A 116 -2.49 -8.73 4.26
C THR A 116 -3.29 -7.55 4.76
N GLU A 117 -3.99 -7.72 5.89
CA GLU A 117 -4.75 -6.64 6.52
C GLU A 117 -3.83 -5.45 6.87
N GLU A 118 -2.65 -5.73 7.39
CA GLU A 118 -1.67 -4.69 7.73
C GLU A 118 -1.19 -3.94 6.49
N GLU A 119 -0.98 -4.65 5.38
CA GLU A 119 -0.62 -4.00 4.13
C GLU A 119 -1.74 -3.11 3.61
N LEU A 120 -2.98 -3.59 3.66
CA LEU A 120 -4.14 -2.79 3.27
C LEU A 120 -4.24 -1.51 4.10
N LEU A 121 -4.01 -1.64 5.39
CA LEU A 121 -4.08 -0.49 6.30
C LEU A 121 -2.98 0.53 6.00
N VAL A 122 -1.75 0.08 5.80
CA VAL A 122 -0.65 1.00 5.50
C VAL A 122 -0.82 1.66 4.13
N LEU A 123 -1.36 0.94 3.15
CA LEU A 123 -1.67 1.51 1.85
C LEU A 123 -2.79 2.56 1.95
N TYR A 124 -3.79 2.29 2.79
CA TYR A 124 -4.85 3.25 3.07
C TYR A 124 -4.27 4.56 3.64
N TYR A 125 -3.45 4.47 4.68
CA TYR A 125 -2.82 5.66 5.26
C TYR A 125 -1.94 6.37 4.23
N ASN A 126 -1.17 5.62 3.44
CA ASN A 126 -0.31 6.20 2.42
C ASN A 126 -1.13 6.96 1.38
N SER A 127 -2.31 6.44 1.01
CA SER A 127 -3.16 7.05 -0.01
C SER A 127 -3.67 8.43 0.41
N HIS A 128 -3.73 8.69 1.71
CA HIS A 128 -4.20 9.97 2.24
C HIS A 128 -3.06 10.93 2.54
N SER A 129 -1.82 10.53 2.34
CA SER A 129 -0.67 11.40 2.58
C SER A 129 -0.42 12.30 1.38
N ARG A 130 0.33 13.38 1.62
CA ARG A 130 0.77 14.27 0.53
C ARG A 130 1.74 13.60 -0.42
N TYR A 131 2.27 12.43 -0.05
CA TYR A 131 3.19 11.67 -0.91
C TYR A 131 2.47 10.76 -1.89
N ALA A 132 1.15 10.62 -1.77
CA ALA A 132 0.39 9.65 -2.56
C ALA A 132 0.30 10.01 -4.04
N GLY A 133 0.16 11.29 -4.36
CA GLY A 133 0.02 11.73 -5.75
C GLY A 133 -1.09 10.97 -6.47
N GLN A 134 -0.79 10.43 -7.65
CA GLN A 134 -1.74 9.66 -8.45
C GLN A 134 -2.02 8.26 -7.90
N SER A 135 -1.26 7.82 -6.92
CA SER A 135 -1.41 6.46 -6.35
C SER A 135 -2.77 6.26 -5.69
N ARG A 136 -3.32 7.32 -5.10
CA ARG A 136 -4.65 7.26 -4.50
C ARG A 136 -5.72 6.86 -5.51
N GLN A 137 -5.70 7.50 -6.68
CA GLN A 137 -6.66 7.19 -7.74
C GLN A 137 -6.57 5.72 -8.14
N LEU A 138 -5.35 5.20 -8.26
CA LEU A 138 -5.11 3.82 -8.64
C LEU A 138 -5.73 2.84 -7.63
N LEU A 139 -5.54 3.10 -6.34
CA LEU A 139 -6.09 2.24 -5.28
C LEU A 139 -7.62 2.20 -5.31
N TYR A 140 -8.26 3.35 -5.51
CA TYR A 140 -9.72 3.45 -5.44
C TYR A 140 -10.38 3.02 -6.75
N GLU A 141 -9.83 3.40 -7.89
CA GLU A 141 -10.40 3.06 -9.19
C GLU A 141 -10.46 1.55 -9.41
N TYR A 142 -9.43 0.82 -8.96
CA TYR A 142 -9.35 -0.63 -9.15
C TYR A 142 -9.68 -1.42 -7.89
N ASN A 143 -10.24 -0.75 -6.90
CA ASN A 143 -10.75 -1.37 -5.67
C ASN A 143 -9.72 -2.25 -4.98
N ILE A 144 -8.47 -1.80 -4.92
CA ILE A 144 -7.38 -2.55 -4.32
C ILE A 144 -7.61 -2.75 -2.82
N LEU A 145 -8.27 -1.79 -2.16
CA LEU A 145 -8.55 -1.83 -0.72
C LEU A 145 -9.84 -2.59 -0.38
N LYS A 146 -10.39 -3.36 -1.32
CA LYS A 146 -11.69 -4.04 -1.17
C LYS A 146 -11.84 -4.82 0.13
N HIS A 147 -10.77 -5.47 0.57
CA HIS A 147 -10.83 -6.36 1.74
C HIS A 147 -10.41 -5.68 3.04
N LEU A 148 -10.18 -4.36 3.02
CA LEU A 148 -9.88 -3.63 4.23
C LEU A 148 -11.11 -3.60 5.14
N SER A 149 -10.89 -3.93 6.42
CA SER A 149 -11.97 -3.90 7.41
C SER A 149 -12.50 -2.48 7.59
N PRO A 150 -13.85 -2.29 7.68
CA PRO A 150 -14.42 -0.97 7.88
C PRO A 150 -14.13 -0.36 9.26
N LEU A 151 -13.53 -1.12 10.16
CA LEU A 151 -13.15 -0.63 11.50
C LEU A 151 -11.86 0.17 11.51
N HIS A 152 -11.17 0.27 10.40
CA HIS A 152 -9.90 1.00 10.30
C HIS A 152 -10.04 2.41 9.70
#